data_ec1b751c44e59eb53974ffbd1a0a96dd
#
_entry.id   ec1b751c44e59eb53974ffbd1a0a96dd
#
_cell.length_a   1.000
_cell.length_b   1.000
_cell.length_c   1.000
_cell.angle_alpha   90.00
_cell.angle_beta   90.00
_cell.angle_gamma   90.00
#
_symmetry.space_group_name_H-M   'P 1'
#
loop_
_entity.id
_entity.type
_entity.pdbx_description
1 polymer ?
#
loop_
_entity_poly.entity_id
_entity_poly.type
_entity_poly.pdbx_seq_one_letter_code
_entity_poly.pdbx_strand_id
1 'polypeptide(L)'
;LEALRKAFDAVFLGMGAQAGRPLPAPGGDAPNVVTATAFLKAFNDGRLRHVGKRVVVIGGGDTSIDVATVARRLGHIGQPKPTDFPEYQIAGHIAHDVAEVSVKQGAEVVLTSVFGVDKMQANKHEIEQAQAEGIAIRGGLAPVSVVKDASGRAIALKVARCEAKFVGGRLEIKNIEGTEEDIPADLIVSAIGQAVDFTGLEEFDSGKGAVAADKNYQIAGKPGTFAGGDVLRPHLLTTAIGHGAIAAD
;
A
#
# COMPACT_ATOMS: atom_id res chain seq x y z
N LEU A 1 7.34 11.73 23.57
CA LEU A 1 6.34 12.81 23.48
C LEU A 1 6.30 13.66 24.75
N GLU A 2 6.29 13.08 25.95
CA GLU A 2 6.28 13.83 27.21
C GLU A 2 7.42 14.85 27.33
N ALA A 3 8.62 14.52 26.86
CA ALA A 3 9.75 15.46 26.85
C ALA A 3 9.47 16.69 25.97
N LEU A 4 8.84 16.50 24.82
CA LEU A 4 8.43 17.59 23.94
C LEU A 4 7.35 18.47 24.59
N ARG A 5 6.35 17.87 25.22
CA ARG A 5 5.29 18.62 25.94
C ARG A 5 5.79 19.42 27.14
N LYS A 6 6.93 19.02 27.71
CA LYS A 6 7.58 19.78 28.78
C LYS A 6 8.48 20.91 28.26
N ALA A 7 8.98 20.76 27.03
CA ALA A 7 9.94 21.71 26.44
C ALA A 7 9.28 22.75 25.54
N PHE A 8 8.08 22.52 25.07
CA PHE A 8 7.38 23.38 24.11
C PHE A 8 5.93 23.65 24.58
N ASP A 9 5.42 24.84 24.26
CA ASP A 9 4.05 25.25 24.57
C ASP A 9 3.01 24.48 23.77
N ALA A 10 3.37 24.01 22.57
CA ALA A 10 2.52 23.21 21.69
C ALA A 10 3.33 22.13 20.98
N VAL A 11 2.66 20.99 20.67
CA VAL A 11 3.22 19.87 19.90
C VAL A 11 2.24 19.50 18.81
N PHE A 12 2.72 19.39 17.56
CA PHE A 12 1.93 18.97 16.41
C PHE A 12 2.33 17.57 15.96
N LEU A 13 1.35 16.66 15.88
CA LEU A 13 1.52 15.28 15.41
C LEU A 13 1.24 15.22 13.90
N GLY A 14 2.29 15.22 13.09
CA GLY A 14 2.21 15.12 11.63
C GLY A 14 2.85 13.84 11.08
N MET A 15 2.75 12.71 11.80
CA MET A 15 3.48 11.47 11.48
C MET A 15 2.89 10.67 10.32
N GLY A 16 1.71 11.06 9.83
CA GLY A 16 1.06 10.40 8.69
C GLY A 16 0.49 9.00 9.01
N ALA A 17 0.11 8.26 7.96
CA ALA A 17 -0.38 6.89 8.02
C ALA A 17 0.61 5.97 7.29
N GLN A 18 1.63 5.50 7.98
CA GLN A 18 2.78 4.81 7.37
C GLN A 18 2.67 3.27 7.36
N ALA A 19 1.75 2.71 8.14
CA ALA A 19 1.51 1.28 8.15
C ALA A 19 0.59 0.88 7.00
N GLY A 20 1.08 0.05 6.08
CA GLY A 20 0.25 -0.52 5.02
C GLY A 20 -0.67 -1.61 5.57
N ARG A 21 -1.87 -1.71 5.03
CA ARG A 21 -2.79 -2.79 5.40
C ARG A 21 -2.37 -4.10 4.75
N PRO A 22 -2.12 -5.17 5.53
CA PRO A 22 -1.84 -6.49 4.98
C PRO A 22 -3.06 -7.02 4.21
N LEU A 23 -2.83 -7.97 3.30
CA LEU A 23 -3.90 -8.62 2.56
C LEU A 23 -4.73 -9.53 3.49
N PRO A 24 -6.01 -9.25 3.76
CA PRO A 24 -6.85 -10.02 4.65
C PRO A 24 -7.47 -11.24 3.93
N ALA A 25 -6.63 -12.05 3.29
CA ALA A 25 -7.04 -13.25 2.58
C ALA A 25 -6.19 -14.44 3.03
N PRO A 26 -6.72 -15.67 3.01
CA PRO A 26 -5.93 -16.87 3.29
C PRO A 26 -4.64 -16.89 2.48
N GLY A 27 -3.49 -17.10 3.14
CA GLY A 27 -2.17 -17.07 2.52
C GLY A 27 -1.59 -15.68 2.32
N GLY A 28 -2.27 -14.61 2.73
CA GLY A 28 -1.77 -13.24 2.66
C GLY A 28 -0.55 -12.94 3.54
N ASP A 29 -0.14 -13.91 4.36
CA ASP A 29 1.06 -13.94 5.19
C ASP A 29 2.31 -14.48 4.47
N ALA A 30 2.20 -14.86 3.19
CA ALA A 30 3.36 -15.35 2.44
C ALA A 30 4.46 -14.28 2.36
N PRO A 31 5.77 -14.66 2.40
CA PRO A 31 6.88 -13.70 2.49
C PRO A 31 6.95 -12.72 1.32
N ASN A 32 6.48 -13.11 0.15
CA ASN A 32 6.38 -12.26 -1.05
C ASN A 32 4.98 -11.67 -1.26
N VAL A 33 4.19 -11.55 -0.20
CA VAL A 33 2.99 -10.69 -0.13
C VAL A 33 3.33 -9.51 0.77
N VAL A 34 3.43 -8.33 0.20
CA VAL A 34 3.93 -7.14 0.88
C VAL A 34 2.91 -6.00 0.81
N THR A 35 3.04 -5.01 1.68
CA THR A 35 2.18 -3.81 1.61
C THR A 35 2.76 -2.78 0.65
N ALA A 36 1.91 -1.94 0.06
CA ALA A 36 2.31 -0.86 -0.83
C ALA A 36 3.27 0.13 -0.14
N THR A 37 3.03 0.45 1.13
CA THR A 37 3.92 1.35 1.89
C THR A 37 5.31 0.77 2.07
N ALA A 38 5.43 -0.52 2.39
CA ALA A 38 6.73 -1.19 2.51
C ALA A 38 7.45 -1.25 1.16
N PHE A 39 6.73 -1.55 0.08
CA PHE A 39 7.25 -1.58 -1.28
C PHE A 39 7.78 -0.21 -1.73
N LEU A 40 6.95 0.84 -1.63
CA LEU A 40 7.33 2.20 -2.06
C LEU A 40 8.43 2.77 -1.16
N LYS A 41 8.40 2.50 0.15
CA LYS A 41 9.49 2.89 1.04
C LYS A 41 10.81 2.27 0.62
N ALA A 42 10.84 0.97 0.34
CA ALA A 42 12.05 0.28 -0.09
C ALA A 42 12.57 0.81 -1.44
N PHE A 43 11.68 1.18 -2.35
CA PHE A 43 12.03 1.85 -3.60
C PHE A 43 12.63 3.24 -3.35
N ASN A 44 11.98 4.09 -2.57
CA ASN A 44 12.43 5.45 -2.28
C ASN A 44 13.75 5.47 -1.51
N ASP A 45 13.98 4.49 -0.63
CA ASP A 45 15.25 4.30 0.09
C ASP A 45 16.38 3.79 -0.84
N GLY A 46 16.08 3.48 -2.12
CA GLY A 46 17.03 2.92 -3.08
C GLY A 46 17.40 1.45 -2.82
N ARG A 47 16.69 0.78 -1.90
CA ARG A 47 16.93 -0.63 -1.55
C ARG A 47 16.32 -1.58 -2.58
N LEU A 48 15.09 -1.31 -3.04
CA LEU A 48 14.40 -2.12 -4.03
C LEU A 48 14.86 -1.73 -5.43
N ARG A 49 15.56 -2.61 -6.12
CA ARG A 49 16.17 -2.35 -7.43
C ARG A 49 15.58 -3.17 -8.58
N HIS A 50 14.85 -4.22 -8.29
CA HIS A 50 14.13 -5.05 -9.24
C HIS A 50 12.97 -5.75 -8.52
N VAL A 51 12.06 -6.33 -9.29
CA VAL A 51 10.92 -7.12 -8.81
C VAL A 51 10.94 -8.52 -9.44
N GLY A 52 10.00 -9.37 -9.11
CA GLY A 52 9.77 -10.62 -9.80
C GLY A 52 9.27 -10.41 -11.22
N LYS A 53 9.29 -11.44 -12.05
CA LYS A 53 8.80 -11.35 -13.43
C LYS A 53 7.32 -10.97 -13.49
N ARG A 54 6.50 -11.52 -12.58
CA ARG A 54 5.05 -11.32 -12.51
C ARG A 54 4.69 -10.65 -11.20
N VAL A 55 4.16 -9.46 -11.28
CA VAL A 55 3.74 -8.67 -10.10
C VAL A 55 2.23 -8.48 -10.15
N VAL A 56 1.56 -8.83 -9.07
CA VAL A 56 0.14 -8.54 -8.89
C VAL A 56 -0.03 -7.46 -7.83
N VAL A 57 -0.69 -6.37 -8.19
CA VAL A 57 -1.02 -5.26 -7.30
C VAL A 57 -2.52 -5.29 -7.01
N ILE A 58 -2.91 -5.17 -5.75
CA ILE A 58 -4.31 -5.20 -5.31
C ILE A 58 -4.68 -3.82 -4.78
N GLY A 59 -5.60 -3.13 -5.47
CA GLY A 59 -6.06 -1.81 -5.04
C GLY A 59 -6.71 -1.04 -6.18
N GLY A 60 -7.28 0.12 -5.88
CA GLY A 60 -7.99 0.97 -6.87
C GLY A 60 -7.77 2.46 -6.68
N GLY A 61 -6.86 2.87 -5.78
CA GLY A 61 -6.45 4.26 -5.54
C GLY A 61 -5.09 4.59 -6.16
N ASP A 62 -4.67 5.85 -6.06
CA ASP A 62 -3.42 6.37 -6.63
C ASP A 62 -2.19 5.56 -6.19
N THR A 63 -2.11 5.18 -4.90
CA THR A 63 -1.02 4.33 -4.38
C THR A 63 -0.86 3.01 -5.15
N SER A 64 -1.96 2.41 -5.63
CA SER A 64 -1.88 1.18 -6.41
C SER A 64 -1.32 1.41 -7.82
N ILE A 65 -1.60 2.56 -8.40
CA ILE A 65 -1.02 2.98 -9.69
C ILE A 65 0.48 3.24 -9.54
N ASP A 66 0.89 3.96 -8.48
CA ASP A 66 2.31 4.21 -8.16
C ASP A 66 3.09 2.90 -8.05
N VAL A 67 2.60 1.95 -7.25
CA VAL A 67 3.22 0.63 -7.09
C VAL A 67 3.33 -0.10 -8.42
N ALA A 68 2.26 -0.13 -9.20
CA ALA A 68 2.23 -0.83 -10.48
C ALA A 68 3.23 -0.22 -11.49
N THR A 69 3.29 1.10 -11.56
CA THR A 69 4.21 1.85 -12.42
C THR A 69 5.66 1.65 -12.00
N VAL A 70 5.96 1.75 -10.70
CA VAL A 70 7.30 1.47 -10.17
C VAL A 70 7.71 0.02 -10.46
N ALA A 71 6.84 -0.96 -10.20
CA ALA A 71 7.13 -2.37 -10.47
C ALA A 71 7.43 -2.60 -11.97
N ARG A 72 6.63 -2.01 -12.86
CA ARG A 72 6.81 -2.11 -14.31
C ARG A 72 8.16 -1.56 -14.77
N ARG A 73 8.56 -0.41 -14.22
CA ARG A 73 9.80 0.29 -14.58
C ARG A 73 11.04 -0.33 -13.94
N LEU A 74 10.94 -0.87 -12.71
CA LEU A 74 12.04 -1.60 -12.08
C LEU A 74 12.42 -2.83 -12.87
N GLY A 75 11.43 -3.54 -13.41
CA GLY A 75 11.63 -4.77 -14.16
C GLY A 75 12.16 -5.93 -13.30
N HIS A 76 12.55 -7.01 -13.95
CA HIS A 76 13.05 -8.22 -13.31
C HIS A 76 14.41 -8.66 -13.88
N ILE A 77 15.14 -9.46 -13.11
CA ILE A 77 16.37 -10.13 -13.54
C ILE A 77 16.05 -11.56 -13.97
N GLY A 78 16.77 -12.09 -14.99
CA GLY A 78 16.41 -13.34 -15.64
C GLY A 78 16.54 -14.60 -14.77
N GLN A 79 17.52 -14.65 -13.86
CA GLN A 79 17.77 -15.79 -12.98
C GLN A 79 18.15 -15.31 -11.57
N PRO A 80 17.17 -14.89 -10.75
CA PRO A 80 17.46 -14.45 -9.39
C PRO A 80 17.88 -15.62 -8.51
N LYS A 81 18.92 -15.40 -7.69
CA LYS A 81 19.22 -16.28 -6.56
C LYS A 81 18.18 -16.02 -5.45
N PRO A 82 17.98 -16.95 -4.49
CA PRO A 82 17.08 -16.69 -3.36
C PRO A 82 17.39 -15.41 -2.59
N THR A 83 18.65 -15.01 -2.50
CA THR A 83 19.09 -13.74 -1.88
C THR A 83 18.68 -12.50 -2.67
N ASP A 84 18.35 -12.64 -3.94
CA ASP A 84 17.98 -11.52 -4.83
C ASP A 84 16.46 -11.30 -4.86
N PHE A 85 15.69 -12.10 -4.12
CA PHE A 85 14.23 -11.95 -4.10
C PHE A 85 13.82 -10.59 -3.54
N PRO A 86 12.86 -9.90 -4.20
CA PRO A 86 12.50 -8.53 -3.84
C PRO A 86 12.00 -8.39 -2.40
N GLU A 87 11.37 -9.39 -1.81
CA GLU A 87 10.91 -9.35 -0.43
C GLU A 87 12.04 -9.17 0.59
N TYR A 88 13.25 -9.68 0.33
CA TYR A 88 14.41 -9.43 1.20
C TYR A 88 14.85 -7.98 1.14
N GLN A 89 14.82 -7.36 -0.06
CA GLN A 89 15.14 -5.94 -0.24
C GLN A 89 14.08 -5.05 0.45
N ILE A 90 12.81 -5.43 0.34
CA ILE A 90 11.70 -4.73 0.98
C ILE A 90 11.79 -4.84 2.51
N ALA A 91 12.12 -6.00 3.03
CA ALA A 91 12.30 -6.22 4.48
C ALA A 91 13.58 -5.56 5.05
N GLY A 92 14.46 -5.01 4.19
CA GLY A 92 15.70 -4.37 4.62
C GLY A 92 16.89 -5.32 4.80
N HIS A 93 16.77 -6.56 4.36
CA HIS A 93 17.89 -7.47 4.23
C HIS A 93 18.69 -7.05 2.99
N ILE A 94 19.85 -6.42 3.20
CA ILE A 94 20.71 -5.96 2.11
C ILE A 94 21.36 -7.19 1.49
N ALA A 95 21.03 -7.53 0.25
CA ALA A 95 21.90 -8.34 -0.57
C ALA A 95 23.09 -7.45 -0.96
N HIS A 96 24.23 -7.62 -0.28
CA HIS A 96 25.51 -7.13 -0.77
C HIS A 96 25.80 -7.87 -2.07
N ASP A 97 26.04 -7.16 -3.16
CA ASP A 97 26.26 -7.66 -4.51
C ASP A 97 25.02 -8.26 -5.21
N VAL A 98 24.07 -7.41 -5.53
CA VAL A 98 23.30 -7.68 -6.74
C VAL A 98 24.27 -7.50 -7.90
N ALA A 99 24.77 -8.64 -8.37
CA ALA A 99 25.74 -8.69 -9.44
C ALA A 99 25.31 -7.75 -10.58
N GLU A 100 26.26 -6.98 -11.00
CA GLU A 100 26.22 -6.12 -12.15
C GLU A 100 25.45 -6.75 -13.30
N VAL A 101 24.52 -5.95 -13.85
CA VAL A 101 24.08 -6.01 -15.24
C VAL A 101 23.48 -7.34 -15.70
N SER A 102 22.46 -7.79 -15.04
CA SER A 102 21.44 -8.55 -15.76
C SER A 102 20.60 -7.55 -16.56
N VAL A 103 20.50 -7.76 -17.87
CA VAL A 103 19.60 -6.96 -18.72
C VAL A 103 18.21 -7.00 -18.09
N LYS A 104 17.78 -5.88 -17.51
CA LYS A 104 16.46 -5.79 -16.89
C LYS A 104 15.41 -5.87 -17.99
N GLN A 105 14.49 -6.81 -17.86
CA GLN A 105 13.31 -6.90 -18.69
C GLN A 105 12.14 -6.30 -17.90
N GLY A 106 11.20 -5.64 -18.57
CA GLY A 106 10.02 -5.09 -17.92
C GLY A 106 9.21 -6.20 -17.23
N ALA A 107 8.82 -6.00 -15.98
CA ALA A 107 7.95 -6.94 -15.29
C ALA A 107 6.55 -6.99 -15.90
N GLU A 108 5.92 -8.15 -15.90
CA GLU A 108 4.51 -8.31 -16.22
C GLU A 108 3.71 -7.87 -14.98
N VAL A 109 2.98 -6.76 -15.09
CA VAL A 109 2.24 -6.19 -13.96
C VAL A 109 0.74 -6.29 -14.22
N VAL A 110 0.02 -6.91 -13.27
CA VAL A 110 -1.44 -6.94 -13.24
C VAL A 110 -1.90 -6.17 -12.02
N LEU A 111 -2.71 -5.13 -12.22
CA LEU A 111 -3.40 -4.42 -11.15
C LEU A 111 -4.85 -4.88 -11.09
N THR A 112 -5.31 -5.34 -9.91
CA THR A 112 -6.69 -5.77 -9.68
C THR A 112 -7.41 -4.79 -8.76
N SER A 113 -8.67 -4.49 -9.07
CA SER A 113 -9.55 -3.66 -8.24
C SER A 113 -10.89 -4.32 -8.05
N VAL A 114 -11.47 -4.18 -6.86
CA VAL A 114 -12.86 -4.62 -6.60
C VAL A 114 -13.90 -3.77 -7.34
N PHE A 115 -13.55 -2.56 -7.71
CA PHE A 115 -14.36 -1.69 -8.56
C PHE A 115 -14.00 -1.89 -10.04
N GLY A 116 -14.96 -1.65 -10.93
CA GLY A 116 -14.66 -1.51 -12.37
C GLY A 116 -13.64 -0.41 -12.62
N VAL A 117 -12.88 -0.51 -13.70
CA VAL A 117 -11.81 0.46 -14.03
C VAL A 117 -12.34 1.90 -14.10
N ASP A 118 -13.57 2.06 -14.60
CA ASP A 118 -14.30 3.34 -14.68
C ASP A 118 -14.69 3.93 -13.33
N LYS A 119 -14.69 3.10 -12.27
CA LYS A 119 -15.07 3.45 -10.88
C LYS A 119 -13.92 3.41 -9.90
N MET A 120 -12.71 3.20 -10.37
CA MET A 120 -11.52 3.29 -9.53
C MET A 120 -11.36 4.71 -8.98
N GLN A 121 -10.82 4.82 -7.76
CA GLN A 121 -10.59 6.11 -7.11
C GLN A 121 -9.34 6.82 -7.63
N ALA A 122 -8.44 6.09 -8.29
CA ALA A 122 -7.23 6.63 -8.89
C ALA A 122 -7.57 7.62 -10.02
N ASN A 123 -6.67 8.58 -10.23
CA ASN A 123 -6.81 9.59 -11.27
C ASN A 123 -6.89 8.90 -12.66
N LYS A 124 -7.88 9.29 -13.47
CA LYS A 124 -8.10 8.69 -14.80
C LYS A 124 -6.90 8.81 -15.71
N HIS A 125 -6.22 9.96 -15.69
CA HIS A 125 -5.02 10.18 -16.50
C HIS A 125 -3.88 9.22 -16.11
N GLU A 126 -3.70 8.96 -14.81
CA GLU A 126 -2.71 8.01 -14.32
C GLU A 126 -3.05 6.57 -14.69
N ILE A 127 -4.35 6.21 -14.65
CA ILE A 127 -4.84 4.91 -15.14
C ILE A 127 -4.49 4.71 -16.63
N GLU A 128 -4.78 5.72 -17.46
CA GLU A 128 -4.49 5.69 -18.90
C GLU A 128 -2.98 5.59 -19.17
N GLN A 129 -2.17 6.33 -18.43
CA GLN A 129 -0.71 6.24 -18.53
C GLN A 129 -0.18 4.86 -18.13
N ALA A 130 -0.66 4.29 -17.02
CA ALA A 130 -0.29 2.96 -16.58
C ALA A 130 -0.63 1.89 -17.63
N GLN A 131 -1.80 1.98 -18.26
CA GLN A 131 -2.19 1.10 -19.36
C GLN A 131 -1.30 1.27 -20.58
N ALA A 132 -0.92 2.51 -20.93
CA ALA A 132 0.00 2.79 -22.03
C ALA A 132 1.41 2.23 -21.78
N GLU A 133 1.84 2.14 -20.53
CA GLU A 133 3.08 1.46 -20.12
C GLU A 133 2.98 -0.09 -20.13
N GLY A 134 1.81 -0.64 -20.48
CA GLY A 134 1.59 -2.08 -20.59
C GLY A 134 1.22 -2.76 -19.27
N ILE A 135 0.71 -2.01 -18.30
CA ILE A 135 0.12 -2.55 -17.06
C ILE A 135 -1.29 -3.05 -17.37
N ALA A 136 -1.57 -4.31 -17.08
CA ALA A 136 -2.90 -4.88 -17.24
C ALA A 136 -3.78 -4.51 -16.04
N ILE A 137 -4.75 -3.61 -16.21
CA ILE A 137 -5.68 -3.21 -15.15
C ILE A 137 -6.97 -4.00 -15.29
N ARG A 138 -7.33 -4.75 -14.24
CA ARG A 138 -8.48 -5.67 -14.20
C ARG A 138 -9.42 -5.26 -13.06
N GLY A 139 -10.53 -4.63 -13.40
CA GLY A 139 -11.56 -4.22 -12.44
C GLY A 139 -12.60 -5.29 -12.16
N GLY A 140 -13.35 -5.16 -11.06
CA GLY A 140 -14.40 -6.07 -10.63
C GLY A 140 -13.88 -7.43 -10.14
N LEU A 141 -12.66 -7.46 -9.58
CA LEU A 141 -12.01 -8.65 -9.05
C LEU A 141 -11.68 -8.48 -7.58
N ALA A 142 -12.14 -9.39 -6.74
CA ALA A 142 -11.80 -9.46 -5.32
C ALA A 142 -10.78 -10.58 -5.06
N PRO A 143 -9.78 -10.37 -4.19
CA PRO A 143 -8.89 -11.41 -3.74
C PRO A 143 -9.66 -12.46 -2.92
N VAL A 144 -9.44 -13.74 -3.23
CA VAL A 144 -10.04 -14.89 -2.53
C VAL A 144 -9.01 -15.55 -1.62
N SER A 145 -7.83 -15.86 -2.16
CA SER A 145 -6.73 -16.47 -1.42
C SER A 145 -5.41 -16.31 -2.17
N VAL A 146 -4.31 -16.55 -1.48
CA VAL A 146 -2.98 -16.65 -2.09
C VAL A 146 -2.62 -18.13 -2.23
N VAL A 147 -2.26 -18.53 -3.44
CA VAL A 147 -1.76 -19.88 -3.72
C VAL A 147 -0.26 -19.91 -3.41
N LYS A 148 0.15 -20.85 -2.55
CA LYS A 148 1.54 -21.00 -2.10
C LYS A 148 2.17 -22.27 -2.68
N ASP A 149 3.47 -22.23 -2.90
CA ASP A 149 4.28 -23.41 -3.17
C ASP A 149 4.65 -24.17 -1.88
N ALA A 150 5.41 -25.24 -2.03
CA ALA A 150 5.87 -26.05 -0.88
C ALA A 150 6.80 -25.30 0.08
N SER A 151 7.41 -24.19 -0.35
CA SER A 151 8.26 -23.33 0.50
C SER A 151 7.45 -22.25 1.26
N GLY A 152 6.14 -22.15 0.99
CA GLY A 152 5.26 -21.14 1.57
C GLY A 152 5.25 -19.82 0.82
N ARG A 153 5.95 -19.71 -0.31
CA ARG A 153 5.93 -18.51 -1.17
C ARG A 153 4.67 -18.46 -2.02
N ALA A 154 4.14 -17.29 -2.22
CA ALA A 154 3.06 -17.05 -3.18
C ALA A 154 3.53 -17.32 -4.61
N ILE A 155 2.73 -18.07 -5.36
CA ILE A 155 2.93 -18.36 -6.79
C ILE A 155 1.77 -17.86 -7.65
N ALA A 156 0.62 -17.56 -7.03
CA ALA A 156 -0.52 -16.94 -7.68
C ALA A 156 -1.43 -16.25 -6.66
N LEU A 157 -2.19 -15.27 -7.14
CA LEU A 157 -3.35 -14.72 -6.44
C LEU A 157 -4.62 -15.33 -7.03
N LYS A 158 -5.40 -16.03 -6.21
CA LYS A 158 -6.75 -16.45 -6.58
C LYS A 158 -7.70 -15.27 -6.39
N VAL A 159 -8.39 -14.90 -7.46
CA VAL A 159 -9.41 -13.85 -7.48
C VAL A 159 -10.75 -14.40 -7.93
N ALA A 160 -11.84 -13.70 -7.61
CA ALA A 160 -13.16 -13.96 -8.17
C ALA A 160 -13.76 -12.64 -8.68
N ARG A 161 -14.65 -12.72 -9.66
CA ARG A 161 -15.46 -11.56 -10.02
C ARG A 161 -16.31 -11.16 -8.83
N CYS A 162 -16.52 -9.85 -8.65
CA CYS A 162 -17.27 -9.35 -7.51
C CYS A 162 -18.13 -8.13 -7.86
N GLU A 163 -19.13 -7.91 -7.03
CA GLU A 163 -19.86 -6.66 -6.92
C GLU A 163 -19.38 -5.96 -5.64
N ALA A 164 -18.93 -4.70 -5.78
CA ALA A 164 -18.46 -3.90 -4.66
C ALA A 164 -19.27 -2.61 -4.58
N LYS A 165 -19.72 -2.26 -3.36
CA LYS A 165 -20.48 -1.04 -3.08
C LYS A 165 -20.18 -0.52 -1.68
N PHE A 166 -20.38 0.77 -1.48
CA PHE A 166 -20.35 1.36 -0.14
C PHE A 166 -21.76 1.36 0.46
N VAL A 167 -21.92 0.78 1.63
CA VAL A 167 -23.17 0.79 2.41
C VAL A 167 -22.86 1.37 3.78
N GLY A 168 -23.48 2.49 4.12
CA GLY A 168 -23.22 3.18 5.39
C GLY A 168 -21.76 3.57 5.62
N GLY A 169 -21.01 3.84 4.53
CA GLY A 169 -19.60 4.19 4.57
C GLY A 169 -18.64 2.98 4.69
N ARG A 170 -19.18 1.75 4.71
CA ARG A 170 -18.38 0.52 4.70
C ARG A 170 -18.39 -0.11 3.31
N LEU A 171 -17.24 -0.61 2.89
CA LEU A 171 -17.10 -1.36 1.64
C LEU A 171 -17.67 -2.78 1.85
N GLU A 172 -18.70 -3.12 1.10
CA GLU A 172 -19.24 -4.46 0.98
C GLU A 172 -18.81 -5.06 -0.36
N ILE A 173 -18.27 -6.27 -0.31
CA ILE A 173 -17.82 -7.02 -1.49
C ILE A 173 -18.56 -8.35 -1.49
N LYS A 174 -19.23 -8.66 -2.63
CA LYS A 174 -19.91 -9.92 -2.86
C LYS A 174 -19.25 -10.63 -4.04
N ASN A 175 -18.59 -11.75 -3.78
CA ASN A 175 -17.99 -12.57 -4.82
C ASN A 175 -19.07 -13.30 -5.61
N ILE A 176 -18.81 -13.50 -6.90
CA ILE A 176 -19.66 -14.28 -7.82
C ILE A 176 -19.07 -15.68 -7.87
N GLU A 177 -19.79 -16.66 -7.35
CA GLU A 177 -19.38 -18.06 -7.31
C GLU A 177 -19.12 -18.64 -8.71
N GLY A 178 -18.14 -19.52 -8.83
CA GLY A 178 -17.79 -20.17 -10.10
C GLY A 178 -17.01 -19.26 -11.06
N THR A 179 -16.52 -18.11 -10.59
CA THR A 179 -15.72 -17.18 -11.41
C THR A 179 -14.28 -17.06 -10.95
N GLU A 180 -13.87 -17.98 -10.07
CA GLU A 180 -12.53 -18.01 -9.52
C GLU A 180 -11.50 -18.30 -10.60
N GLU A 181 -10.41 -17.53 -10.57
CA GLU A 181 -9.25 -17.72 -11.44
C GLU A 181 -7.96 -17.42 -10.68
N ASP A 182 -6.87 -18.03 -11.12
CA ASP A 182 -5.54 -17.81 -10.55
C ASP A 182 -4.76 -16.84 -11.45
N ILE A 183 -4.27 -15.74 -10.88
CA ILE A 183 -3.34 -14.81 -11.54
C ILE A 183 -1.93 -15.14 -11.06
N PRO A 184 -1.05 -15.68 -11.93
CA PRO A 184 0.31 -16.03 -11.54
C PRO A 184 1.09 -14.83 -11.01
N ALA A 185 1.83 -15.03 -9.91
CA ALA A 185 2.57 -13.95 -9.24
C ALA A 185 3.86 -14.46 -8.61
N ASP A 186 4.93 -13.70 -8.77
CA ASP A 186 6.19 -13.87 -8.06
C ASP A 186 6.30 -12.87 -6.90
N LEU A 187 5.51 -11.78 -6.96
CA LEU A 187 5.33 -10.78 -5.92
C LEU A 187 3.87 -10.29 -5.92
N ILE A 188 3.27 -10.20 -4.75
CA ILE A 188 1.93 -9.63 -4.56
C ILE A 188 2.06 -8.39 -3.67
N VAL A 189 1.48 -7.27 -4.11
CA VAL A 189 1.52 -6.01 -3.35
C VAL A 189 0.10 -5.58 -2.98
N SER A 190 -0.16 -5.53 -1.67
CA SER A 190 -1.43 -5.07 -1.11
C SER A 190 -1.45 -3.55 -1.01
N ALA A 191 -2.24 -2.90 -1.85
CA ALA A 191 -2.46 -1.44 -1.88
C ALA A 191 -3.91 -1.09 -1.48
N ILE A 192 -4.44 -1.76 -0.45
CA ILE A 192 -5.83 -1.64 0.01
C ILE A 192 -6.01 -0.62 1.14
N GLY A 193 -5.09 0.26 1.30
CA GLY A 193 -5.12 1.37 2.26
C GLY A 193 -3.98 1.37 3.25
N GLN A 194 -3.98 2.38 4.08
CA GLN A 194 -2.95 2.67 5.07
C GLN A 194 -3.58 2.82 6.45
N ALA A 195 -2.77 2.70 7.49
CA ALA A 195 -3.12 2.92 8.88
C ALA A 195 -2.03 3.74 9.58
N VAL A 196 -2.39 4.39 10.65
CA VAL A 196 -1.43 5.04 11.54
C VAL A 196 -0.74 3.98 12.38
N ASP A 197 0.57 4.07 12.51
CA ASP A 197 1.33 3.30 13.48
C ASP A 197 1.33 4.05 14.82
N PHE A 198 0.62 3.51 15.80
CA PHE A 198 0.51 4.08 17.13
C PHE A 198 1.50 3.48 18.14
N THR A 199 2.52 2.75 17.70
CA THR A 199 3.52 2.16 18.60
C THR A 199 4.18 3.24 19.48
N GLY A 200 3.97 3.15 20.79
CA GLY A 200 4.42 4.16 21.77
C GLY A 200 3.58 5.46 21.78
N LEU A 201 2.46 5.49 21.08
CA LEU A 201 1.50 6.59 20.99
C LEU A 201 0.05 6.09 21.08
N GLU A 202 -0.18 4.95 21.72
CA GLU A 202 -1.47 4.24 21.79
C GLU A 202 -2.57 5.12 22.37
N GLU A 203 -2.22 6.05 23.26
CA GLU A 203 -3.13 7.00 23.90
C GLU A 203 -3.79 8.00 22.91
N PHE A 204 -3.30 8.08 21.68
CA PHE A 204 -3.82 8.97 20.63
C PHE A 204 -4.74 8.25 19.63
N ASP A 205 -4.80 6.92 19.68
CA ASP A 205 -5.74 6.19 18.85
C ASP A 205 -7.19 6.43 19.35
N SER A 206 -8.01 6.96 18.49
CA SER A 206 -9.44 7.15 18.75
C SER A 206 -10.25 5.83 18.81
N GLY A 207 -9.57 4.68 18.68
CA GLY A 207 -10.19 3.35 18.51
C GLY A 207 -10.64 3.09 17.08
N LYS A 208 -10.28 3.97 16.14
CA LYS A 208 -10.59 3.85 14.70
C LYS A 208 -9.33 3.78 13.82
N GLY A 209 -8.16 3.64 14.43
CA GLY A 209 -6.88 3.63 13.73
C GLY A 209 -6.49 5.02 13.18
N ALA A 210 -6.97 6.08 13.81
CA ALA A 210 -6.67 7.48 13.47
C ALA A 210 -6.76 8.35 14.73
N VAL A 211 -6.08 9.49 14.73
CA VAL A 211 -6.23 10.51 15.79
C VAL A 211 -7.56 11.24 15.60
N ALA A 212 -8.24 11.57 16.69
CA ALA A 212 -9.41 12.44 16.68
C ALA A 212 -9.01 13.85 17.14
N ALA A 213 -9.32 14.85 16.32
CA ALA A 213 -9.07 16.25 16.61
C ALA A 213 -10.33 17.08 16.38
N ASP A 214 -10.41 18.26 16.99
CA ASP A 214 -11.49 19.23 16.80
C ASP A 214 -11.30 20.05 15.51
N LYS A 215 -12.13 21.08 15.33
CA LYS A 215 -12.07 21.98 14.16
C LYS A 215 -10.79 22.80 14.05
N ASN A 216 -10.06 22.98 15.15
CA ASN A 216 -8.77 23.67 15.22
C ASN A 216 -7.62 22.67 15.24
N TYR A 217 -7.90 21.40 14.95
CA TYR A 217 -6.93 20.30 14.95
C TYR A 217 -6.28 20.00 16.31
N GLN A 218 -6.86 20.52 17.43
CA GLN A 218 -6.43 20.15 18.78
C GLN A 218 -7.02 18.80 19.15
N ILE A 219 -6.20 17.94 19.77
CA ILE A 219 -6.61 16.59 20.21
C ILE A 219 -7.46 16.71 21.48
N ALA A 220 -8.61 16.07 21.49
CA ALA A 220 -9.53 16.11 22.63
C ALA A 220 -8.86 15.59 23.91
N GLY A 221 -8.98 16.35 25.01
CA GLY A 221 -8.38 16.02 26.32
C GLY A 221 -6.85 16.17 26.39
N LYS A 222 -6.21 16.74 25.36
CA LYS A 222 -4.77 16.94 25.29
C LYS A 222 -4.45 18.42 24.95
N PRO A 223 -4.63 19.37 25.90
CA PRO A 223 -4.34 20.78 25.65
C PRO A 223 -2.91 20.99 25.12
N GLY A 224 -2.74 21.88 24.13
CA GLY A 224 -1.46 22.14 23.50
C GLY A 224 -0.94 21.01 22.61
N THR A 225 -1.76 19.97 22.33
CA THR A 225 -1.38 18.90 21.40
C THR A 225 -2.33 18.91 20.22
N PHE A 226 -1.76 19.02 19.02
CA PHE A 226 -2.47 19.14 17.75
C PHE A 226 -2.12 17.97 16.83
N ALA A 227 -2.96 17.68 15.85
CA ALA A 227 -2.68 16.65 14.83
C ALA A 227 -3.19 17.10 13.47
N GLY A 228 -2.50 16.68 12.40
CA GLY A 228 -2.92 17.00 11.03
C GLY A 228 -2.35 16.07 9.97
N GLY A 229 -2.90 16.15 8.77
CA GLY A 229 -2.55 15.26 7.66
C GLY A 229 -3.13 13.86 7.82
N ASP A 230 -2.44 12.87 7.27
CA ASP A 230 -2.94 11.49 7.15
C ASP A 230 -3.11 10.77 8.50
N VAL A 231 -2.54 11.29 9.57
CA VAL A 231 -2.78 10.78 10.93
C VAL A 231 -4.24 10.93 11.37
N LEU A 232 -4.97 11.90 10.81
CA LEU A 232 -6.41 12.08 11.01
C LEU A 232 -7.19 11.28 9.96
N ARG A 233 -6.82 11.45 8.71
CA ARG A 233 -7.44 10.82 7.55
C ARG A 233 -6.53 10.96 6.33
N PRO A 234 -6.17 9.87 5.65
CA PRO A 234 -5.43 9.93 4.39
C PRO A 234 -6.11 10.82 3.35
N HIS A 235 -5.38 11.81 2.84
CA HIS A 235 -5.85 12.76 1.85
C HIS A 235 -4.68 13.37 1.07
N LEU A 236 -4.94 14.46 0.30
CA LEU A 236 -3.93 15.17 -0.48
C LEU A 236 -2.94 15.93 0.42
N LEU A 237 -1.72 16.12 -0.07
CA LEU A 237 -0.68 16.92 0.60
C LEU A 237 -1.17 18.34 0.92
N THR A 238 -1.91 18.96 0.01
CA THR A 238 -2.52 20.29 0.22
C THR A 238 -3.46 20.35 1.42
N THR A 239 -4.19 19.26 1.69
CA THR A 239 -5.04 19.12 2.88
C THR A 239 -4.20 19.07 4.15
N ALA A 240 -3.10 18.31 4.14
CA ALA A 240 -2.18 18.21 5.27
C ALA A 240 -1.54 19.58 5.60
N ILE A 241 -1.14 20.34 4.58
CA ILE A 241 -0.64 21.72 4.74
C ILE A 241 -1.70 22.62 5.36
N GLY A 242 -2.95 22.55 4.87
CA GLY A 242 -4.08 23.31 5.41
C GLY A 242 -4.37 23.01 6.88
N HIS A 243 -4.29 21.72 7.28
CA HIS A 243 -4.42 21.33 8.70
C HIS A 243 -3.34 21.97 9.58
N GLY A 244 -2.09 21.98 9.10
CA GLY A 244 -0.98 22.62 9.82
C GLY A 244 -1.16 24.13 9.95
N ALA A 245 -1.62 24.81 8.90
CA ALA A 245 -1.89 26.24 8.94
C ALA A 245 -2.95 26.60 9.99
N ILE A 246 -4.10 25.89 9.96
CA ILE A 246 -5.19 26.15 10.92
C ILE A 246 -4.78 25.82 12.35
N ALA A 247 -3.95 24.78 12.57
CA ALA A 247 -3.49 24.42 13.90
C ALA A 247 -2.47 25.43 14.48
N ALA A 248 -1.82 26.21 13.62
CA ALA A 248 -0.82 27.21 14.02
C ALA A 248 -1.44 28.59 14.33
N ASP A 249 -2.64 28.89 13.81
CA ASP A 249 -3.41 30.12 14.07
C ASP A 249 -4.14 30.06 15.42
#